data_2b14c6d47c75abbfc525c612a795501c
#
_entry.id   2b14c6d47c75abbfc525c612a795501c
#
_cell.length_a   1.000
_cell.length_b   1.000
_cell.length_c   1.000
_cell.angle_alpha   90.00
_cell.angle_beta   90.00
_cell.angle_gamma   90.00
#
_symmetry.space_group_name_H-M   'P 1'
#
loop_
_entity.id
_entity.type
_entity.pdbx_description
1 polymer ?
#
loop_
_entity_poly.entity_id
_entity_poly.type
_entity_poly.pdbx_seq_one_letter_code
_entity_poly.pdbx_strand_id
1 'polypeptide(L)'
;LFYQYHPYTTEWGPMHWGHSVSDDMIHWKNMPSVLAPDQEYDKRGCFSGSATEKDGKHVLIYTGVSNVQMENGSIQERQNQCIAYGDGEIYVKSPQNPVITGDMLPADCSKIDFRDPKVWKKGKNYYLIVGNKNSEQKGQVVLFSSKNLEKWKFETVLAENSTGQIGTMWECPDFFELDGTHFLICSPQNMKAQKYEFHNGNNSVYFAGKYNETEHTFQKEAPKS
;
A
#
# COMPACT_ATOMS: atom_id res chain seq x y z
N LEU A 1 -13.91 -8.21 6.29
CA LEU A 1 -12.64 -7.79 6.93
C LEU A 1 -11.51 -8.69 6.48
N PHE A 2 -10.41 -8.08 6.05
CA PHE A 2 -9.17 -8.79 5.72
C PHE A 2 -8.07 -8.34 6.69
N TYR A 3 -7.17 -9.26 7.05
CA TYR A 3 -6.11 -8.98 8.02
C TYR A 3 -4.87 -9.81 7.74
N GLN A 4 -3.70 -9.28 8.13
CA GLN A 4 -2.43 -10.02 8.07
C GLN A 4 -2.51 -11.24 8.98
N TYR A 5 -2.12 -12.40 8.47
CA TYR A 5 -2.25 -13.66 9.17
C TYR A 5 -1.08 -14.59 8.85
N HIS A 6 -0.45 -15.12 9.89
CA HIS A 6 0.52 -16.23 9.76
C HIS A 6 -0.06 -17.47 10.44
N PRO A 7 -0.51 -18.48 9.67
CA PRO A 7 -1.28 -19.61 10.24
C PRO A 7 -0.45 -20.64 10.99
N TYR A 8 0.90 -20.56 10.97
CA TYR A 8 1.75 -21.66 11.43
C TYR A 8 2.38 -21.40 12.79
N THR A 9 2.75 -20.17 13.10
CA THR A 9 3.41 -19.79 14.37
C THR A 9 2.97 -18.39 14.81
N THR A 10 3.41 -17.99 16.02
CA THR A 10 3.22 -16.60 16.52
C THR A 10 4.35 -15.66 16.09
N GLU A 11 5.35 -16.16 15.37
CA GLU A 11 6.44 -15.35 14.86
C GLU A 11 6.07 -14.74 13.49
N TRP A 12 6.78 -13.67 13.13
CA TRP A 12 6.64 -13.11 11.78
C TRP A 12 7.11 -14.15 10.74
N GLY A 13 6.24 -14.52 9.86
CA GLY A 13 6.52 -15.50 8.80
C GLY A 13 6.00 -15.08 7.45
N PRO A 14 5.99 -15.93 6.43
CA PRO A 14 5.34 -15.61 5.17
C PRO A 14 3.87 -15.31 5.41
N MET A 15 3.51 -14.01 5.28
CA MET A 15 2.16 -13.54 5.63
C MET A 15 1.13 -13.99 4.60
N HIS A 16 -0.02 -14.37 5.12
CA HIS A 16 -1.26 -14.64 4.40
C HIS A 16 -2.26 -13.50 4.68
N TRP A 17 -3.39 -13.49 3.99
CA TRP A 17 -4.54 -12.69 4.40
C TRP A 17 -5.61 -13.58 4.99
N GLY A 18 -5.89 -13.39 6.28
CA GLY A 18 -7.08 -13.92 6.94
C GLY A 18 -8.30 -13.13 6.53
N HIS A 19 -9.47 -13.74 6.72
CA HIS A 19 -10.74 -13.20 6.27
C HIS A 19 -11.84 -13.47 7.30
N SER A 20 -12.67 -12.47 7.56
CA SER A 20 -13.87 -12.58 8.38
C SER A 20 -15.00 -11.77 7.77
N VAL A 21 -16.22 -12.26 7.92
CA VAL A 21 -17.43 -11.59 7.44
C VAL A 21 -18.38 -11.29 8.59
N SER A 22 -19.15 -10.21 8.46
CA SER A 22 -20.13 -9.77 9.44
C SER A 22 -21.27 -9.05 8.74
N ASP A 23 -22.49 -9.21 9.25
CA ASP A 23 -23.68 -8.48 8.81
C ASP A 23 -23.91 -7.19 9.61
N ASP A 24 -23.30 -7.07 10.80
CA ASP A 24 -23.53 -5.97 11.75
C ASP A 24 -22.25 -5.28 12.24
N MET A 25 -21.06 -5.70 11.77
CA MET A 25 -19.73 -5.26 12.18
C MET A 25 -19.40 -5.47 13.68
N ILE A 26 -20.20 -6.26 14.38
CA ILE A 26 -20.02 -6.62 15.80
C ILE A 26 -19.76 -8.12 15.91
N HIS A 27 -20.58 -8.93 15.26
CA HIS A 27 -20.47 -10.38 15.25
C HIS A 27 -19.77 -10.83 13.97
N TRP A 28 -18.62 -11.48 14.13
CA TRP A 28 -17.75 -11.87 13.01
C TRP A 28 -17.64 -13.38 12.89
N LYS A 29 -17.80 -13.86 11.65
CA LYS A 29 -17.56 -15.25 11.28
C LYS A 29 -16.21 -15.34 10.56
N ASN A 30 -15.31 -16.17 11.09
CA ASN A 30 -14.05 -16.44 10.41
C ASN A 30 -14.29 -17.28 9.16
N MET A 31 -13.59 -16.91 8.10
CA MET A 31 -13.60 -17.58 6.81
C MET A 31 -12.21 -18.15 6.52
N PRO A 32 -12.06 -19.05 5.55
CA PRO A 32 -10.73 -19.47 5.09
C PRO A 32 -9.88 -18.28 4.63
N SER A 33 -8.56 -18.40 4.76
CA SER A 33 -7.62 -17.40 4.24
C SER A 33 -7.81 -17.18 2.75
N VAL A 34 -7.78 -15.93 2.32
CA VAL A 34 -8.04 -15.54 0.91
C VAL A 34 -6.78 -15.39 0.08
N LEU A 35 -5.64 -15.12 0.70
CA LEU A 35 -4.33 -15.05 0.05
C LEU A 35 -3.30 -15.88 0.82
N ALA A 36 -2.56 -16.69 0.11
CA ALA A 36 -1.41 -17.43 0.59
C ALA A 36 -0.19 -17.13 -0.28
N PRO A 37 1.05 -17.17 0.24
CA PRO A 37 2.28 -16.90 -0.51
C PRO A 37 2.68 -18.11 -1.36
N ASP A 38 1.88 -18.40 -2.39
CA ASP A 38 1.95 -19.61 -3.22
C ASP A 38 2.48 -19.38 -4.65
N GLN A 39 2.82 -18.12 -4.98
CA GLN A 39 3.35 -17.74 -6.28
C GLN A 39 4.78 -17.21 -6.16
N GLU A 40 5.56 -17.28 -7.23
CA GLU A 40 6.96 -16.83 -7.24
C GLU A 40 7.10 -15.35 -6.83
N TYR A 41 6.13 -14.51 -7.21
CA TYR A 41 6.14 -13.08 -6.92
C TYR A 41 5.71 -12.73 -5.48
N ASP A 42 5.19 -13.69 -4.71
CA ASP A 42 4.78 -13.48 -3.32
C ASP A 42 5.25 -14.55 -2.32
N LYS A 43 6.21 -15.39 -2.69
CA LYS A 43 6.74 -16.48 -1.85
C LYS A 43 7.22 -16.05 -0.46
N ARG A 44 7.58 -14.79 -0.29
CA ARG A 44 8.03 -14.23 0.99
C ARG A 44 6.89 -13.61 1.80
N GLY A 45 5.70 -13.54 1.23
CA GLY A 45 4.49 -13.07 1.91
C GLY A 45 3.55 -12.25 1.03
N CYS A 46 2.27 -12.29 1.39
CA CYS A 46 1.25 -11.38 0.94
C CYS A 46 1.13 -10.26 1.98
N PHE A 47 1.82 -9.12 1.76
CA PHE A 47 1.81 -8.00 2.69
C PHE A 47 0.53 -7.18 2.55
N SER A 48 0.42 -6.10 3.33
CA SER A 48 -0.75 -5.25 3.42
C SER A 48 -1.21 -4.68 2.08
N GLY A 49 -2.43 -4.23 2.05
CA GLY A 49 -3.07 -3.64 0.89
C GLY A 49 -4.49 -3.19 1.17
N SER A 50 -5.32 -3.17 0.15
CA SER A 50 -6.69 -2.70 0.22
C SER A 50 -7.62 -3.48 -0.71
N ALA A 51 -8.91 -3.14 -0.69
CA ALA A 51 -9.91 -3.75 -1.54
C ALA A 51 -10.75 -2.69 -2.26
N THR A 52 -11.26 -3.05 -3.43
CA THR A 52 -12.25 -2.29 -4.18
C THR A 52 -13.23 -3.25 -4.85
N GLU A 53 -14.21 -2.70 -5.57
CA GLU A 53 -15.17 -3.47 -6.35
C GLU A 53 -15.00 -3.16 -7.84
N LYS A 54 -15.14 -4.18 -8.67
CA LYS A 54 -15.24 -4.08 -10.11
C LYS A 54 -16.23 -5.09 -10.65
N ASP A 55 -17.27 -4.61 -11.35
CA ASP A 55 -18.29 -5.43 -12.03
C ASP A 55 -18.93 -6.48 -11.10
N GLY A 56 -19.25 -6.08 -9.86
CA GLY A 56 -19.86 -6.94 -8.84
C GLY A 56 -18.90 -7.95 -8.18
N LYS A 57 -17.59 -7.85 -8.47
CA LYS A 57 -16.57 -8.70 -7.84
C LYS A 57 -15.70 -7.87 -6.90
N HIS A 58 -15.28 -8.49 -5.82
CA HIS A 58 -14.24 -7.95 -4.97
C HIS A 58 -12.90 -8.00 -5.71
N VAL A 59 -12.11 -6.96 -5.58
CA VAL A 59 -10.73 -6.92 -6.07
C VAL A 59 -9.82 -6.55 -4.89
N LEU A 60 -9.02 -7.50 -4.45
CA LEU A 60 -7.98 -7.28 -3.47
C LEU A 60 -6.72 -6.81 -4.19
N ILE A 61 -6.09 -5.75 -3.67
CA ILE A 61 -4.79 -5.27 -4.15
C ILE A 61 -3.85 -5.34 -2.96
N TYR A 62 -2.75 -6.06 -3.10
CA TYR A 62 -1.81 -6.36 -2.03
C TYR A 62 -0.37 -6.28 -2.50
N THR A 63 0.56 -6.21 -1.57
CA THR A 63 1.99 -6.29 -1.88
C THR A 63 2.45 -7.73 -1.83
N GLY A 64 2.83 -8.27 -2.99
CA GLY A 64 3.54 -9.55 -3.09
C GLY A 64 5.04 -9.34 -2.86
N VAL A 65 5.62 -10.13 -1.95
CA VAL A 65 7.03 -10.08 -1.59
C VAL A 65 7.76 -11.30 -2.10
N SER A 66 8.86 -11.07 -2.81
CA SER A 66 9.73 -12.12 -3.36
C SER A 66 11.19 -11.77 -3.19
N ASN A 67 12.05 -12.76 -3.45
CA ASN A 67 13.49 -12.55 -3.55
C ASN A 67 13.92 -12.70 -5.01
N VAL A 68 14.79 -11.80 -5.46
CA VAL A 68 15.39 -11.83 -6.80
C VAL A 68 16.90 -11.98 -6.65
N GLN A 69 17.49 -12.92 -7.39
CA GLN A 69 18.93 -13.04 -7.48
C GLN A 69 19.48 -11.97 -8.44
N MET A 70 20.38 -11.15 -7.95
CA MET A 70 21.04 -10.10 -8.71
C MET A 70 22.22 -10.66 -9.49
N GLU A 71 22.68 -9.96 -10.53
CA GLU A 71 23.82 -10.36 -11.37
C GLU A 71 25.12 -10.57 -10.56
N ASN A 72 25.30 -9.84 -9.46
CA ASN A 72 26.44 -10.01 -8.55
C ASN A 72 26.29 -11.18 -7.57
N GLY A 73 25.24 -12.00 -7.72
CA GLY A 73 24.95 -13.16 -6.87
C GLY A 73 24.26 -12.83 -5.54
N SER A 74 24.06 -11.57 -5.19
CA SER A 74 23.30 -11.19 -3.99
C SER A 74 21.81 -11.45 -4.16
N ILE A 75 21.11 -11.68 -3.04
CA ILE A 75 19.65 -11.79 -3.02
C ILE A 75 19.08 -10.44 -2.59
N GLN A 76 18.15 -9.93 -3.36
CA GLN A 76 17.44 -8.69 -3.05
C GLN A 76 15.94 -8.95 -2.93
N GLU A 77 15.32 -8.42 -1.89
CA GLU A 77 13.87 -8.42 -1.76
C GLU A 77 13.23 -7.53 -2.84
N ARG A 78 12.07 -7.95 -3.32
CA ARG A 78 11.21 -7.19 -4.22
C ARG A 78 9.81 -7.13 -3.66
N GLN A 79 9.26 -5.93 -3.63
CA GLN A 79 7.89 -5.64 -3.25
C GLN A 79 7.16 -5.09 -4.48
N ASN A 80 6.18 -5.83 -4.96
CA ASN A 80 5.39 -5.51 -6.14
C ASN A 80 3.91 -5.55 -5.80
N GLN A 81 3.08 -4.77 -6.52
CA GLN A 81 1.66 -4.79 -6.25
C GLN A 81 0.96 -5.84 -7.12
N CYS A 82 0.13 -6.63 -6.47
CA CYS A 82 -0.59 -7.77 -7.03
C CYS A 82 -2.08 -7.62 -6.80
N ILE A 83 -2.90 -8.31 -7.60
CA ILE A 83 -4.35 -8.32 -7.47
C ILE A 83 -4.91 -9.74 -7.41
N ALA A 84 -6.03 -9.89 -6.69
CA ALA A 84 -6.85 -11.08 -6.69
C ALA A 84 -8.33 -10.69 -6.82
N TYR A 85 -9.08 -11.50 -7.56
CA TYR A 85 -10.52 -11.32 -7.76
C TYR A 85 -11.29 -12.33 -6.92
N GLY A 86 -12.41 -11.93 -6.34
CA GLY A 86 -13.24 -12.82 -5.53
C GLY A 86 -14.70 -12.42 -5.45
N ASP A 87 -15.47 -13.28 -4.82
CA ASP A 87 -16.92 -13.15 -4.61
C ASP A 87 -17.32 -12.93 -3.15
N GLY A 88 -16.33 -12.86 -2.26
CA GLY A 88 -16.53 -12.77 -0.81
C GLY A 88 -16.20 -14.08 -0.08
N GLU A 89 -16.08 -15.19 -0.78
CA GLU A 89 -15.72 -16.50 -0.21
C GLU A 89 -14.42 -17.04 -0.84
N ILE A 90 -14.32 -17.03 -2.17
CA ILE A 90 -13.21 -17.58 -2.93
C ILE A 90 -12.52 -16.45 -3.67
N TYR A 91 -11.18 -16.44 -3.61
CA TYR A 91 -10.34 -15.45 -4.28
C TYR A 91 -9.30 -16.13 -5.15
N VAL A 92 -9.11 -15.59 -6.37
CA VAL A 92 -8.16 -16.10 -7.35
C VAL A 92 -7.20 -14.99 -7.76
N LYS A 93 -5.93 -15.23 -7.63
CA LYS A 93 -4.87 -14.32 -8.06
C LYS A 93 -4.90 -14.12 -9.57
N SER A 94 -4.72 -12.87 -10.02
CA SER A 94 -4.67 -12.55 -11.44
C SER A 94 -3.46 -13.21 -12.12
N PRO A 95 -3.64 -13.78 -13.31
CA PRO A 95 -2.50 -14.26 -14.11
C PRO A 95 -1.61 -13.12 -14.63
N GLN A 96 -2.05 -11.86 -14.50
CA GLN A 96 -1.28 -10.66 -14.87
C GLN A 96 -0.35 -10.18 -13.77
N ASN A 97 -0.37 -10.82 -12.59
CA ASN A 97 0.49 -10.42 -11.47
C ASN A 97 1.99 -10.64 -11.76
N PRO A 98 2.84 -9.74 -11.25
CA PRO A 98 2.50 -8.49 -10.56
C PRO A 98 2.02 -7.40 -11.53
N VAL A 99 1.01 -6.62 -11.14
CA VAL A 99 0.42 -5.57 -11.99
C VAL A 99 1.14 -4.23 -11.89
N ILE A 100 1.89 -3.99 -10.80
CA ILE A 100 2.77 -2.83 -10.63
C ILE A 100 4.10 -3.32 -10.07
N THR A 101 5.19 -2.97 -10.74
CA THR A 101 6.56 -3.30 -10.31
C THR A 101 7.38 -2.05 -10.04
N GLY A 102 8.46 -2.19 -9.27
CA GLY A 102 9.40 -1.12 -9.02
C GLY A 102 10.03 -0.51 -10.29
N ASP A 103 10.01 -1.24 -11.41
CA ASP A 103 10.54 -0.73 -12.68
C ASP A 103 9.66 0.35 -13.33
N MET A 104 8.42 0.47 -12.89
CA MET A 104 7.51 1.55 -13.30
C MET A 104 7.75 2.87 -12.56
N LEU A 105 8.59 2.85 -11.53
CA LEU A 105 8.90 4.01 -10.70
C LEU A 105 10.05 4.84 -11.28
N PRO A 106 10.06 6.16 -11.06
CA PRO A 106 11.22 7.01 -11.33
C PRO A 106 12.48 6.52 -10.61
N ALA A 107 13.64 6.92 -11.12
CA ALA A 107 14.94 6.47 -10.61
C ALA A 107 15.20 6.84 -9.15
N ASP A 108 14.60 7.94 -8.68
CA ASP A 108 14.73 8.40 -7.30
C ASP A 108 13.86 7.63 -6.29
N CYS A 109 12.89 6.86 -6.77
CA CYS A 109 12.03 6.05 -5.92
C CYS A 109 12.68 4.70 -5.61
N SER A 110 12.49 4.19 -4.38
CA SER A 110 12.91 2.85 -4.00
C SER A 110 12.16 1.79 -4.80
N LYS A 111 12.91 0.88 -5.43
CA LYS A 111 12.35 -0.29 -6.12
C LYS A 111 12.18 -1.49 -5.19
N ILE A 112 12.60 -1.38 -3.92
CA ILE A 112 12.56 -2.42 -2.91
C ILE A 112 11.48 -2.10 -1.89
N ASP A 113 11.56 -0.92 -1.25
CA ASP A 113 10.57 -0.44 -0.29
C ASP A 113 9.40 0.20 -1.04
N PHE A 114 8.43 -0.62 -1.41
CA PHE A 114 7.32 -0.26 -2.27
C PHE A 114 6.09 -1.11 -1.92
N ARG A 115 5.30 -0.70 -0.92
CA ARG A 115 4.27 -1.54 -0.29
C ARG A 115 3.03 -0.79 0.18
N ASP A 116 2.03 -1.57 0.60
CA ASP A 116 0.79 -1.13 1.22
C ASP A 116 -0.10 -0.32 0.28
N PRO A 117 -0.54 -0.90 -0.85
CA PRO A 117 -1.36 -0.20 -1.83
C PRO A 117 -2.76 0.12 -1.28
N LYS A 118 -3.18 1.37 -1.42
CA LYS A 118 -4.55 1.82 -1.17
C LYS A 118 -5.20 2.26 -2.46
N VAL A 119 -6.25 1.56 -2.86
CA VAL A 119 -7.00 1.81 -4.09
C VAL A 119 -8.32 2.53 -3.81
N TRP A 120 -8.72 3.40 -4.72
CA TRP A 120 -10.08 3.93 -4.78
C TRP A 120 -10.53 4.10 -6.23
N LYS A 121 -11.85 4.15 -6.42
CA LYS A 121 -12.49 4.41 -7.71
C LYS A 121 -13.03 5.83 -7.74
N LYS A 122 -12.79 6.54 -8.84
CA LYS A 122 -13.40 7.84 -9.11
C LYS A 122 -13.85 7.90 -10.57
N GLY A 123 -15.16 8.00 -10.76
CA GLY A 123 -15.76 7.93 -12.09
C GLY A 123 -15.45 6.59 -12.77
N LYS A 124 -14.77 6.65 -13.92
CA LYS A 124 -14.37 5.46 -14.71
C LYS A 124 -12.92 5.02 -14.44
N ASN A 125 -12.20 5.73 -13.58
CA ASN A 125 -10.80 5.46 -13.30
C ASN A 125 -10.63 4.89 -11.89
N TYR A 126 -9.59 4.09 -11.73
CA TYR A 126 -9.07 3.65 -10.45
C TYR A 126 -7.76 4.40 -10.18
N TYR A 127 -7.57 4.77 -8.95
CA TYR A 127 -6.35 5.39 -8.46
C TYR A 127 -5.78 4.54 -7.33
N LEU A 128 -4.48 4.55 -7.21
CA LEU A 128 -3.76 3.76 -6.21
C LEU A 128 -2.61 4.57 -5.67
N ILE A 129 -2.51 4.69 -4.36
CA ILE A 129 -1.30 5.16 -3.71
C ILE A 129 -0.55 3.99 -3.07
N VAL A 130 0.77 4.10 -3.03
CA VAL A 130 1.66 3.10 -2.44
C VAL A 130 2.72 3.80 -1.61
N GLY A 131 3.04 3.23 -0.45
CA GLY A 131 4.13 3.67 0.39
C GLY A 131 5.49 3.42 -0.27
N ASN A 132 6.39 4.37 -0.13
CA ASN A 132 7.71 4.35 -0.73
C ASN A 132 8.71 5.20 0.07
N LYS A 133 9.96 5.19 -0.34
CA LYS A 133 10.99 6.14 0.07
C LYS A 133 11.86 6.54 -1.12
N ASN A 134 12.49 7.71 -1.04
CA ASN A 134 13.40 8.18 -2.08
C ASN A 134 14.84 7.72 -1.85
N SER A 135 15.74 8.09 -2.76
CA SER A 135 17.19 7.78 -2.70
C SER A 135 17.90 8.37 -1.46
N GLU A 136 17.37 9.46 -0.89
CA GLU A 136 17.85 10.06 0.36
C GLU A 136 17.30 9.40 1.62
N GLN A 137 16.60 8.26 1.50
CA GLN A 137 15.96 7.53 2.59
C GLN A 137 14.85 8.36 3.28
N LYS A 138 14.15 9.21 2.56
CA LYS A 138 13.00 9.98 3.04
C LYS A 138 11.70 9.32 2.59
N GLY A 139 10.76 9.16 3.51
CA GLY A 139 9.44 8.58 3.22
C GLY A 139 8.66 9.40 2.22
N GLN A 140 7.94 8.73 1.34
CA GLN A 140 7.06 9.32 0.33
C GLN A 140 5.89 8.39 -0.02
N VAL A 141 4.91 8.93 -0.73
CA VAL A 141 3.78 8.19 -1.28
C VAL A 141 3.70 8.46 -2.77
N VAL A 142 3.60 7.40 -3.56
CA VAL A 142 3.50 7.46 -5.02
C VAL A 142 2.08 7.17 -5.49
N LEU A 143 1.64 7.81 -6.56
CA LEU A 143 0.31 7.70 -7.15
C LEU A 143 0.35 7.03 -8.51
N PHE A 144 -0.57 6.10 -8.71
CA PHE A 144 -0.85 5.44 -10.00
C PHE A 144 -2.31 5.62 -10.39
N SER A 145 -2.60 5.52 -11.68
CA SER A 145 -3.95 5.44 -12.22
C SER A 145 -4.14 4.23 -13.13
N SER A 146 -5.38 3.76 -13.24
CA SER A 146 -5.77 2.66 -14.12
C SER A 146 -7.21 2.78 -14.57
N LYS A 147 -7.53 2.21 -15.74
CA LYS A 147 -8.91 2.05 -16.22
C LYS A 147 -9.49 0.66 -15.94
N ASN A 148 -8.64 -0.32 -15.60
CA ASN A 148 -9.05 -1.72 -15.54
C ASN A 148 -8.43 -2.53 -14.39
N LEU A 149 -7.66 -1.89 -13.47
CA LEU A 149 -6.93 -2.49 -12.34
C LEU A 149 -5.74 -3.40 -12.73
N GLU A 150 -5.54 -3.70 -14.00
CA GLU A 150 -4.46 -4.57 -14.48
C GLU A 150 -3.32 -3.80 -15.14
N LYS A 151 -3.65 -2.69 -15.81
CA LYS A 151 -2.68 -1.81 -16.47
C LYS A 151 -2.66 -0.48 -15.73
N TRP A 152 -1.53 -0.20 -15.12
CA TRP A 152 -1.31 0.98 -14.30
C TRP A 152 -0.33 1.94 -14.96
N LYS A 153 -0.51 3.21 -14.71
CA LYS A 153 0.37 4.30 -15.12
C LYS A 153 0.82 5.03 -13.87
N PHE A 154 2.13 5.22 -13.71
CA PHE A 154 2.67 6.14 -12.70
C PHE A 154 2.24 7.58 -13.04
N GLU A 155 1.70 8.30 -12.07
CA GLU A 155 1.29 9.69 -12.24
C GLU A 155 2.28 10.65 -11.59
N THR A 156 2.55 10.49 -10.29
CA THR A 156 3.43 11.40 -9.54
C THR A 156 3.88 10.81 -8.20
N VAL A 157 4.85 11.48 -7.57
CA VAL A 157 5.06 11.42 -6.12
C VAL A 157 4.04 12.38 -5.48
N LEU A 158 2.99 11.82 -4.86
CA LEU A 158 1.87 12.57 -4.31
C LEU A 158 2.27 13.43 -3.11
N ALA A 159 3.13 12.88 -2.27
CA ALA A 159 3.65 13.54 -1.08
C ALA A 159 5.01 12.95 -0.68
N GLU A 160 5.86 13.78 -0.12
CA GLU A 160 7.18 13.39 0.36
C GLU A 160 7.56 14.07 1.68
N ASN A 161 8.53 13.48 2.39
CA ASN A 161 9.14 14.02 3.58
C ASN A 161 10.26 15.02 3.22
N SER A 162 9.90 16.19 2.74
CA SER A 162 10.86 17.23 2.29
C SER A 162 11.79 17.70 3.40
N THR A 163 11.33 17.69 4.67
CA THR A 163 12.13 18.16 5.83
C THR A 163 13.08 17.10 6.38
N GLY A 164 12.88 15.82 6.05
CA GLY A 164 13.59 14.69 6.66
C GLY A 164 13.14 14.34 8.09
N GLN A 165 12.14 15.03 8.64
CA GLN A 165 11.71 14.85 10.04
C GLN A 165 10.65 13.77 10.22
N ILE A 166 9.96 13.39 9.15
CA ILE A 166 8.82 12.46 9.18
C ILE A 166 9.27 11.07 8.69
N GLY A 167 10.24 10.48 9.36
CA GLY A 167 10.65 9.08 9.14
C GLY A 167 11.26 8.76 7.78
N THR A 168 11.59 7.49 7.59
CA THR A 168 12.34 7.01 6.41
C THR A 168 11.52 6.21 5.42
N MET A 169 10.41 5.65 5.82
CA MET A 169 9.45 4.91 5.00
C MET A 169 8.06 5.26 5.46
N TRP A 170 7.16 5.53 4.52
CA TRP A 170 5.75 5.79 4.83
C TRP A 170 4.93 4.55 4.48
N GLU A 171 4.56 3.79 5.51
CA GLU A 171 3.76 2.57 5.38
C GLU A 171 2.26 2.87 5.46
N CYS A 172 1.45 1.94 5.00
CA CYS A 172 -0.01 1.94 5.12
C CYS A 172 -0.66 3.28 4.74
N PRO A 173 -0.34 3.87 3.58
CA PRO A 173 -0.94 5.15 3.20
C PRO A 173 -2.44 5.00 2.97
N ASP A 174 -3.22 5.97 3.43
CA ASP A 174 -4.63 6.14 3.08
C ASP A 174 -4.88 7.57 2.60
N PHE A 175 -5.69 7.74 1.56
CA PHE A 175 -5.97 9.03 0.97
C PHE A 175 -7.47 9.16 0.67
N PHE A 176 -8.11 10.15 1.26
CA PHE A 176 -9.54 10.36 1.14
C PHE A 176 -9.92 11.84 1.30
N GLU A 177 -11.13 12.18 0.90
CA GLU A 177 -11.74 13.49 1.10
C GLU A 177 -12.79 13.42 2.21
N LEU A 178 -12.76 14.39 3.10
CA LEU A 178 -13.78 14.63 4.12
C LEU A 178 -14.09 16.13 4.17
N ASP A 179 -15.35 16.49 3.96
CA ASP A 179 -15.84 17.87 3.99
C ASP A 179 -15.01 18.86 3.14
N GLY A 180 -14.62 18.43 1.93
CA GLY A 180 -13.86 19.26 0.98
C GLY A 180 -12.37 19.40 1.30
N THR A 181 -11.87 18.70 2.32
CA THR A 181 -10.46 18.61 2.69
C THR A 181 -9.95 17.21 2.38
N HIS A 182 -8.80 17.11 1.72
CA HIS A 182 -8.14 15.83 1.50
C HIS A 182 -7.19 15.50 2.64
N PHE A 183 -7.19 14.25 3.05
CA PHE A 183 -6.32 13.73 4.10
C PHE A 183 -5.45 12.61 3.53
N LEU A 184 -4.15 12.72 3.77
CA LEU A 184 -3.21 11.62 3.61
C LEU A 184 -2.80 11.15 5.01
N ILE A 185 -3.08 9.88 5.32
CA ILE A 185 -2.61 9.22 6.54
C ILE A 185 -1.48 8.27 6.15
N CYS A 186 -0.45 8.17 6.95
CA CYS A 186 0.59 7.15 6.78
C CYS A 186 1.26 6.81 8.12
N SER A 187 2.01 5.71 8.13
CA SER A 187 2.75 5.22 9.28
C SER A 187 4.26 5.31 9.02
N PRO A 188 4.90 6.46 9.33
CA PRO A 188 6.33 6.63 9.14
C PRO A 188 7.15 5.73 10.08
N GLN A 189 8.18 5.10 9.52
CA GLN A 189 9.19 4.37 10.28
C GLN A 189 10.36 5.26 10.69
N ASN A 190 11.05 4.88 11.76
CA ASN A 190 12.30 5.52 12.22
C ASN A 190 12.18 7.02 12.49
N MET A 191 11.06 7.47 13.01
CA MET A 191 10.91 8.85 13.47
C MET A 191 11.76 9.09 14.72
N LYS A 192 12.18 10.35 14.88
CA LYS A 192 12.80 10.83 16.11
C LYS A 192 11.75 11.59 16.93
N ALA A 193 11.81 11.42 18.25
CA ALA A 193 10.93 12.15 19.16
C ALA A 193 11.07 13.67 18.97
N GLN A 194 9.92 14.36 18.91
CA GLN A 194 9.82 15.81 18.81
C GLN A 194 9.00 16.34 19.95
N LYS A 195 9.65 16.64 21.07
CA LYS A 195 8.96 17.08 22.30
C LYS A 195 7.84 16.12 22.70
N TYR A 196 6.58 16.57 22.61
CA TYR A 196 5.38 15.81 22.99
C TYR A 196 4.56 15.33 21.78
N GLU A 197 4.97 15.66 20.56
CA GLU A 197 4.19 15.31 19.35
C GLU A 197 4.44 13.90 18.87
N PHE A 198 5.73 13.48 18.86
CA PHE A 198 6.12 12.17 18.34
C PHE A 198 7.04 11.46 19.33
N HIS A 199 7.03 10.11 19.26
CA HIS A 199 7.99 9.27 19.96
C HIS A 199 9.03 8.71 18.99
N ASN A 200 10.09 8.09 19.51
CA ASN A 200 11.07 7.40 18.66
C ASN A 200 10.46 6.13 18.06
N GLY A 201 10.76 5.87 16.79
CA GLY A 201 10.36 4.66 16.08
C GLY A 201 9.18 4.89 15.12
N ASN A 202 8.19 4.01 15.16
CA ASN A 202 7.05 4.04 14.25
C ASN A 202 5.93 4.89 14.83
N ASN A 203 5.35 5.75 13.99
CA ASN A 203 4.26 6.63 14.36
C ASN A 203 3.11 6.51 13.35
N SER A 204 1.99 7.14 13.63
CA SER A 204 0.94 7.43 12.66
C SER A 204 0.80 8.94 12.54
N VAL A 205 0.80 9.43 11.32
CA VAL A 205 0.68 10.85 11.02
C VAL A 205 -0.39 11.09 9.96
N TYR A 206 -0.93 12.30 9.92
CA TYR A 206 -1.78 12.73 8.81
C TYR A 206 -1.36 14.09 8.30
N PHE A 207 -1.67 14.33 7.03
CA PHE A 207 -1.55 15.61 6.37
C PHE A 207 -2.92 16.01 5.84
N ALA A 208 -3.38 17.20 6.17
CA ALA A 208 -4.56 17.79 5.58
C ALA A 208 -4.17 18.72 4.43
N GLY A 209 -5.03 18.87 3.44
CA GLY A 209 -4.73 19.74 2.31
C GLY A 209 -5.76 19.70 1.19
N LYS A 210 -5.36 20.26 0.04
CA LYS A 210 -6.16 20.26 -1.17
C LYS A 210 -5.50 19.43 -2.25
N TYR A 211 -6.28 18.59 -2.91
CA TYR A 211 -5.83 17.81 -4.05
C TYR A 211 -6.39 18.34 -5.35
N ASN A 212 -5.50 18.60 -6.30
CA ASN A 212 -5.85 18.92 -7.67
C ASN A 212 -5.86 17.63 -8.50
N GLU A 213 -7.04 17.19 -8.91
CA GLU A 213 -7.22 15.93 -9.65
C GLU A 213 -6.66 15.98 -11.07
N THR A 214 -6.62 17.15 -11.69
CA THR A 214 -6.13 17.30 -13.07
C THR A 214 -4.60 17.21 -13.12
N GLU A 215 -3.94 17.82 -12.13
CA GLU A 215 -2.49 17.89 -12.05
C GLU A 215 -1.89 16.80 -11.14
N HIS A 216 -2.74 16.05 -10.43
CA HIS A 216 -2.35 15.06 -9.42
C HIS A 216 -1.41 15.63 -8.35
N THR A 217 -1.67 16.88 -7.91
CA THR A 217 -0.88 17.55 -6.89
C THR A 217 -1.64 17.63 -5.57
N PHE A 218 -0.96 17.31 -4.46
CA PHE A 218 -1.48 17.45 -3.11
C PHE A 218 -0.76 18.57 -2.37
N GLN A 219 -1.45 19.69 -2.18
CA GLN A 219 -0.95 20.83 -1.45
C GLN A 219 -1.29 20.67 0.04
N LYS A 220 -0.30 20.29 0.82
CA LYS A 220 -0.43 20.16 2.28
C LYS A 220 -0.65 21.54 2.91
N GLU A 221 -1.60 21.61 3.85
CA GLU A 221 -1.76 22.77 4.72
C GLU A 221 -0.65 22.81 5.77
N ALA A 222 -0.24 24.02 6.16
CA ALA A 222 0.66 24.16 7.30
C ALA A 222 -0.04 23.67 8.58
N PRO A 223 0.68 23.01 9.53
CA PRO A 223 0.12 22.67 10.81
C PRO A 223 -0.47 23.92 11.48
N LYS A 224 -1.70 23.84 11.96
CA LYS A 224 -2.27 24.90 12.79
C LYS A 224 -1.58 24.81 14.14
N SER A 225 -0.87 25.88 14.50
CA SER A 225 -0.22 26.08 15.81
C SER A 225 -1.24 26.20 16.94
#